data_2726ad51873e674cd02aae11011b5948
#
_entry.id   2726ad51873e674cd02aae11011b5948
#
_cell.length_a   1.000
_cell.length_b   1.000
_cell.length_c   1.000
_cell.angle_alpha   90.00
_cell.angle_beta   90.00
_cell.angle_gamma   90.00
#
_symmetry.space_group_name_H-M   'P 1'
#
loop_
_entity.id
_entity.type
_entity.pdbx_description
1 polymer ?
#
loop_
_entity_poly.entity_id
_entity_poly.type
_entity_poly.pdbx_seq_one_letter_code
_entity_poly.pdbx_strand_id
1 'polypeptide(L)'
;SFGNVSVNFIKSIHSKKIPITYFPIGKDLDFKSFDKLDPDIPKYLTDAYNNRYNKLDQTNHSLRIWHLSGSESRIGSTQHLYSFYELDEPTSTEKSIVKNQTSTIFSSKHACDLFSEYSDNCHYIPLGFDTDFFETEKKYLKDKIHFGLMGKMEKRKHTLKIINLWAEKFGDNPDYQLTCLISNPFLEKDKMSQELSKALNHKIYKNINFLPFLNKN
;
A
#
# COMPACT_ATOMS: atom_id res chain seq x y z
N SER A 1 0.79 1.09 -1.27
CA SER A 1 0.99 0.10 -0.18
C SER A 1 2.39 0.18 0.40
N PHE A 2 3.48 0.05 -0.38
CA PHE A 2 4.85 0.10 0.16
C PHE A 2 5.16 1.35 0.97
N GLY A 3 4.74 2.53 0.52
CA GLY A 3 4.96 3.77 1.26
C GLY A 3 4.34 3.75 2.66
N ASN A 4 3.11 3.25 2.80
CA ASN A 4 2.46 3.14 4.11
C ASN A 4 3.18 2.16 5.03
N VAL A 5 3.55 1.00 4.50
CA VAL A 5 4.29 -0.01 5.27
C VAL A 5 5.62 0.54 5.70
N SER A 6 6.35 1.22 4.80
CA SER A 6 7.63 1.86 5.12
C SER A 6 7.50 2.92 6.20
N VAL A 7 6.48 3.79 6.12
CA VAL A 7 6.28 4.83 7.15
C VAL A 7 5.95 4.22 8.50
N ASN A 8 5.06 3.23 8.57
CA ASN A 8 4.72 2.58 9.84
C ASN A 8 5.91 1.81 10.43
N PHE A 9 6.72 1.18 9.57
CA PHE A 9 7.95 0.54 9.99
C PHE A 9 8.96 1.56 10.55
N ILE A 10 9.11 2.71 9.89
CA ILE A 10 9.98 3.81 10.36
C ILE A 10 9.47 4.39 11.68
N LYS A 11 8.15 4.60 11.84
CA LYS A 11 7.55 5.01 13.12
C LYS A 11 7.95 4.06 14.25
N SER A 12 7.87 2.75 14.00
CA SER A 12 8.25 1.74 14.98
C SER A 12 9.74 1.73 15.31
N ILE A 13 10.61 1.92 14.32
CA ILE A 13 12.07 2.03 14.53
C ILE A 13 12.39 3.30 15.33
N HIS A 14 11.80 4.44 14.95
CA HIS A 14 11.99 5.72 15.62
C HIS A 14 11.57 5.65 17.09
N SER A 15 10.40 5.07 17.41
CA SER A 15 9.92 4.91 18.78
C SER A 15 10.86 4.07 19.65
N LYS A 16 11.60 3.14 19.04
CA LYS A 16 12.63 2.31 19.69
C LYS A 16 14.02 2.96 19.74
N LYS A 17 14.16 4.18 19.20
CA LYS A 17 15.43 4.93 19.12
C LYS A 17 16.56 4.17 18.43
N ILE A 18 16.20 3.36 17.42
CA ILE A 18 17.17 2.58 16.65
C ILE A 18 17.82 3.51 15.60
N PRO A 19 19.14 3.67 15.59
CA PRO A 19 19.82 4.45 14.55
C PRO A 19 19.78 3.71 13.21
N ILE A 20 19.51 4.44 12.13
CA ILE A 20 19.50 3.89 10.76
C ILE A 20 20.29 4.76 9.80
N THR A 21 20.67 4.16 8.68
CA THR A 21 20.97 4.87 7.44
C THR A 21 19.79 4.66 6.48
N TYR A 22 19.40 5.69 5.75
CA TYR A 22 18.20 5.64 4.93
C TYR A 22 18.50 5.92 3.46
N PHE A 23 18.12 4.96 2.61
CA PHE A 23 18.24 5.03 1.15
C PHE A 23 16.84 4.93 0.53
N PRO A 24 16.20 6.05 0.18
CA PRO A 24 14.86 6.02 -0.41
C PRO A 24 14.89 5.40 -1.81
N ILE A 25 13.86 4.63 -2.13
CA ILE A 25 13.59 4.19 -3.49
C ILE A 25 12.77 5.30 -4.16
N GLY A 26 13.43 6.10 -4.97
CA GLY A 26 12.89 7.32 -5.55
C GLY A 26 13.78 8.53 -5.23
N LYS A 27 13.37 9.71 -5.66
CA LYS A 27 14.20 10.92 -5.52
C LYS A 27 13.92 11.71 -4.25
N ASP A 28 12.64 11.73 -3.82
CA ASP A 28 12.18 12.64 -2.77
C ASP A 28 11.51 11.88 -1.62
N LEU A 29 11.63 12.45 -0.42
CA LEU A 29 10.87 12.03 0.76
C LEU A 29 9.50 12.73 0.71
N ASP A 30 8.47 12.02 0.32
CA ASP A 30 7.11 12.55 0.25
C ASP A 30 6.24 12.03 1.41
N PHE A 31 5.92 12.93 2.33
CA PHE A 31 5.06 12.68 3.49
C PHE A 31 3.65 13.26 3.34
N LYS A 32 3.31 13.82 2.17
CA LYS A 32 2.02 14.52 1.94
C LYS A 32 0.77 13.68 2.16
N SER A 33 0.92 12.35 2.15
CA SER A 33 -0.19 11.45 2.42
C SER A 33 -0.52 11.26 3.91
N PHE A 34 0.27 11.87 4.81
CA PHE A 34 0.13 11.72 6.25
C PHE A 34 -0.12 13.10 6.88
N ASP A 35 -1.35 13.35 7.35
CA ASP A 35 -1.72 14.62 7.99
C ASP A 35 -1.18 14.74 9.42
N LYS A 36 -0.97 13.60 10.08
CA LYS A 36 -0.49 13.54 11.49
C LYS A 36 0.73 12.63 11.60
N LEU A 37 1.84 13.08 11.04
CA LEU A 37 3.12 12.44 11.30
C LEU A 37 3.80 13.15 12.49
N ASP A 38 4.38 12.38 13.41
CA ASP A 38 5.23 12.92 14.47
C ASP A 38 6.27 13.86 13.85
N PRO A 39 6.35 15.15 14.28
CA PRO A 39 7.27 16.13 13.71
C PRO A 39 8.74 15.70 13.72
N ASP A 40 9.13 14.81 14.64
CA ASP A 40 10.50 14.33 14.74
C ASP A 40 10.84 13.30 13.66
N ILE A 41 9.86 12.61 13.07
CA ILE A 41 10.12 11.59 12.03
C ILE A 41 10.72 12.17 10.76
N PRO A 42 10.23 13.28 10.17
CA PRO A 42 10.86 13.90 9.03
C PRO A 42 12.31 14.30 9.29
N LYS A 43 12.60 14.86 10.47
CA LYS A 43 13.95 15.22 10.87
C LYS A 43 14.85 14.00 11.00
N TYR A 44 14.39 12.96 11.70
CA TYR A 44 15.10 11.69 11.86
C TYR A 44 15.48 11.07 10.50
N LEU A 45 14.55 11.06 9.55
CA LEU A 45 14.80 10.51 8.21
C LEU A 45 15.73 11.42 7.39
N THR A 46 15.57 12.74 7.49
CA THR A 46 16.47 13.69 6.81
C THR A 46 17.90 13.53 7.32
N ASP A 47 18.09 13.40 8.62
CA ASP A 47 19.39 13.16 9.22
C ASP A 47 19.99 11.81 8.80
N ALA A 48 19.16 10.75 8.79
CA ALA A 48 19.55 9.42 8.33
C ALA A 48 19.93 9.40 6.84
N TYR A 49 19.22 10.16 6.01
CA TYR A 49 19.50 10.33 4.58
C TYR A 49 20.78 11.13 4.33
N ASN A 50 20.94 12.30 4.96
CA ASN A 50 22.09 13.19 4.75
C ASN A 50 23.41 12.54 5.18
N ASN A 51 23.38 11.74 6.23
CA ASN A 51 24.55 11.06 6.77
C ASN A 51 24.77 9.65 6.25
N ARG A 52 23.96 9.17 5.27
CA ARG A 52 23.96 7.77 4.85
C ARG A 52 25.29 7.25 4.35
N TYR A 53 26.03 8.03 3.59
CA TYR A 53 27.33 7.62 3.08
C TYR A 53 28.43 7.66 4.13
N ASN A 54 28.35 8.58 5.09
CA ASN A 54 29.32 8.69 6.18
C ASN A 54 29.17 7.55 7.21
N LYS A 55 27.96 6.99 7.32
CA LYS A 55 27.60 5.93 8.27
C LYS A 55 27.40 4.57 7.60
N LEU A 56 27.60 4.50 6.29
CA LEU A 56 27.45 3.25 5.56
C LEU A 56 28.55 2.27 5.94
N ASP A 57 28.16 1.16 6.55
CA ASP A 57 29.00 0.00 6.74
C ASP A 57 28.38 -1.16 5.94
N GLN A 58 29.10 -1.64 4.94
CA GLN A 58 28.63 -2.71 4.06
C GLN A 58 28.49 -4.07 4.76
N THR A 59 29.04 -4.22 5.97
CA THR A 59 28.88 -5.42 6.81
C THR A 59 27.56 -5.39 7.59
N ASN A 60 26.94 -4.22 7.73
CA ASN A 60 25.67 -4.08 8.42
C ASN A 60 24.51 -4.70 7.65
N HIS A 61 23.50 -5.13 8.40
CA HIS A 61 22.25 -5.62 7.83
C HIS A 61 21.47 -4.49 7.17
N SER A 62 20.98 -4.74 5.97
CA SER A 62 20.07 -3.85 5.26
C SER A 62 18.70 -4.50 5.09
N LEU A 63 17.64 -3.72 5.30
CA LEU A 63 16.27 -4.13 4.99
C LEU A 63 15.75 -3.32 3.82
N ARG A 64 15.40 -3.99 2.75
CA ARG A 64 14.71 -3.40 1.61
C ARG A 64 13.22 -3.72 1.69
N ILE A 65 12.36 -2.73 1.55
CA ILE A 65 10.91 -2.89 1.48
C ILE A 65 10.47 -2.50 0.07
N TRP A 66 10.35 -3.48 -0.83
CA TRP A 66 10.06 -3.23 -2.25
C TRP A 66 9.55 -4.48 -2.96
N HIS A 67 9.17 -4.31 -4.24
CA HIS A 67 8.88 -5.42 -5.15
C HIS A 67 10.12 -6.31 -5.36
N LEU A 68 9.93 -7.55 -5.79
CA LEU A 68 11.02 -8.41 -6.20
C LEU A 68 11.79 -7.75 -7.34
N SER A 69 11.11 -7.38 -8.41
CA SER A 69 11.69 -6.60 -9.50
C SER A 69 12.20 -5.24 -8.99
N GLY A 70 13.45 -4.91 -9.27
CA GLY A 70 14.17 -3.75 -8.75
C GLY A 70 14.88 -4.01 -7.42
N SER A 71 14.88 -5.27 -6.92
CA SER A 71 15.59 -5.67 -5.71
C SER A 71 16.87 -6.47 -5.99
N GLU A 72 17.35 -6.43 -7.22
CA GLU A 72 18.60 -7.05 -7.66
C GLU A 72 19.84 -6.37 -7.07
N SER A 73 19.77 -5.04 -6.89
CA SER A 73 20.88 -4.26 -6.35
C SER A 73 20.94 -4.38 -4.83
N ARG A 74 22.17 -4.42 -4.30
CA ARG A 74 22.45 -4.50 -2.86
C ARG A 74 23.30 -3.32 -2.42
N ILE A 75 23.04 -2.83 -1.21
CA ILE A 75 23.86 -1.79 -0.57
C ILE A 75 24.93 -2.43 0.31
N GLY A 76 24.62 -3.54 0.96
CA GLY A 76 25.53 -4.27 1.83
C GLY A 76 25.59 -5.77 1.53
N SER A 77 26.50 -6.47 2.19
CA SER A 77 26.67 -7.92 2.06
C SER A 77 25.47 -8.71 2.59
N THR A 78 24.80 -8.19 3.61
CA THR A 78 23.64 -8.80 4.25
C THR A 78 22.40 -7.99 3.93
N GLN A 79 21.55 -8.48 3.00
CA GLN A 79 20.31 -7.81 2.62
C GLN A 79 19.11 -8.70 2.87
N HIS A 80 18.16 -8.17 3.60
CA HIS A 80 16.83 -8.72 3.81
C HIS A 80 15.83 -7.98 2.92
N LEU A 81 14.96 -8.71 2.24
CA LEU A 81 13.93 -8.15 1.39
C LEU A 81 12.54 -8.42 1.98
N TYR A 82 11.78 -7.38 2.26
CA TYR A 82 10.36 -7.49 2.59
C TYR A 82 9.52 -7.13 1.37
N SER A 83 8.77 -8.09 0.85
CA SER A 83 8.07 -7.96 -0.42
C SER A 83 6.60 -8.40 -0.37
N PHE A 84 5.82 -7.88 -1.31
CA PHE A 84 4.46 -8.31 -1.61
C PHE A 84 4.45 -8.98 -2.98
N TYR A 85 3.98 -10.20 -3.02
CA TYR A 85 3.84 -10.95 -4.25
C TYR A 85 2.41 -11.46 -4.39
N GLU A 86 1.80 -11.21 -5.55
CA GLU A 86 0.37 -11.40 -5.78
C GLU A 86 0.08 -12.35 -6.96
N LEU A 87 1.12 -12.99 -7.51
CA LEU A 87 1.00 -13.88 -8.68
C LEU A 87 1.19 -15.34 -8.29
N ASP A 88 0.75 -16.25 -9.16
CA ASP A 88 0.84 -17.69 -8.90
C ASP A 88 2.08 -18.31 -9.53
N GLU A 89 2.65 -17.69 -10.56
CA GLU A 89 3.81 -18.21 -11.30
C GLU A 89 4.98 -17.22 -11.26
N PRO A 90 6.00 -17.46 -10.42
CA PRO A 90 7.18 -16.63 -10.38
C PRO A 90 8.08 -16.87 -11.61
N THR A 91 8.55 -15.79 -12.19
CA THR A 91 9.53 -15.82 -13.28
C THR A 91 10.90 -16.32 -12.80
N SER A 92 11.74 -16.76 -13.74
CA SER A 92 13.12 -17.16 -13.43
C SER A 92 13.93 -16.04 -12.78
N THR A 93 13.68 -14.80 -13.19
CA THR A 93 14.32 -13.60 -12.60
C THR A 93 13.90 -13.42 -11.15
N GLU A 94 12.60 -13.49 -10.84
CA GLU A 94 12.10 -13.36 -9.47
C GLU A 94 12.63 -14.46 -8.56
N LYS A 95 12.68 -15.70 -9.04
CA LYS A 95 13.32 -16.82 -8.32
C LYS A 95 14.79 -16.55 -8.03
N SER A 96 15.53 -16.00 -9.01
CA SER A 96 16.94 -15.65 -8.85
C SER A 96 17.12 -14.52 -7.84
N ILE A 97 16.25 -13.49 -7.87
CA ILE A 97 16.29 -12.39 -6.89
C ILE A 97 16.12 -12.91 -5.48
N VAL A 98 15.12 -13.77 -5.25
CA VAL A 98 14.86 -14.37 -3.92
C VAL A 98 16.06 -15.19 -3.45
N LYS A 99 16.61 -16.07 -4.30
CA LYS A 99 17.80 -16.88 -3.96
C LYS A 99 19.02 -16.04 -3.54
N ASN A 100 19.15 -14.86 -4.12
CA ASN A 100 20.30 -13.98 -3.87
C ASN A 100 20.11 -13.05 -2.67
N GLN A 101 18.98 -13.05 -1.98
CA GLN A 101 18.81 -12.32 -0.72
C GLN A 101 19.37 -13.14 0.45
N THR A 102 19.76 -12.47 1.53
CA THR A 102 20.08 -13.15 2.79
C THR A 102 18.82 -13.79 3.37
N SER A 103 17.70 -13.07 3.31
CA SER A 103 16.36 -13.61 3.52
C SER A 103 15.34 -12.81 2.74
N THR A 104 14.28 -13.46 2.31
CA THR A 104 13.11 -12.82 1.70
C THR A 104 11.92 -13.03 2.61
N ILE A 105 11.31 -11.93 3.02
CA ILE A 105 10.16 -11.91 3.92
C ILE A 105 8.93 -11.57 3.08
N PHE A 106 7.94 -12.43 3.07
CA PHE A 106 6.67 -12.22 2.40
C PHE A 106 5.56 -11.88 3.38
N SER A 107 4.71 -10.93 2.99
CA SER A 107 3.55 -10.54 3.79
C SER A 107 2.38 -11.51 3.71
N SER A 108 2.38 -12.42 2.74
CA SER A 108 1.37 -13.47 2.57
C SER A 108 2.00 -14.86 2.71
N LYS A 109 1.24 -15.77 3.33
CA LYS A 109 1.65 -17.16 3.45
C LYS A 109 1.76 -17.83 2.07
N HIS A 110 0.81 -17.54 1.17
CA HIS A 110 0.84 -18.04 -0.21
C HIS A 110 2.17 -17.72 -0.91
N ALA A 111 2.61 -16.45 -0.89
CA ALA A 111 3.88 -16.08 -1.52
C ALA A 111 5.09 -16.76 -0.85
N CYS A 112 5.08 -16.89 0.48
CA CYS A 112 6.14 -17.60 1.19
C CYS A 112 6.21 -19.07 0.77
N ASP A 113 5.09 -19.77 0.79
CA ASP A 113 5.00 -21.20 0.42
C ASP A 113 5.46 -21.39 -1.03
N LEU A 114 5.00 -20.52 -1.96
CA LEU A 114 5.36 -20.57 -3.38
C LEU A 114 6.88 -20.43 -3.61
N PHE A 115 7.53 -19.48 -2.95
CA PHE A 115 8.96 -19.25 -3.13
C PHE A 115 9.83 -20.21 -2.30
N SER A 116 9.30 -20.81 -1.24
CA SER A 116 9.99 -21.85 -0.46
C SER A 116 10.27 -23.12 -1.27
N GLU A 117 9.56 -23.34 -2.37
CA GLU A 117 9.89 -24.40 -3.33
C GLU A 117 11.23 -24.18 -4.06
N TYR A 118 11.71 -22.95 -4.07
CA TYR A 118 12.92 -22.55 -4.81
C TYR A 118 14.06 -22.08 -3.91
N SER A 119 13.80 -21.73 -2.65
CA SER A 119 14.81 -21.18 -1.74
C SER A 119 14.41 -21.33 -0.28
N ASP A 120 15.35 -21.80 0.55
CA ASP A 120 15.16 -21.98 2.00
C ASP A 120 15.20 -20.69 2.80
N ASN A 121 15.50 -19.55 2.16
CA ASN A 121 15.63 -18.25 2.83
C ASN A 121 14.32 -17.44 2.88
N CYS A 122 13.17 -18.08 2.62
CA CYS A 122 11.86 -17.48 2.62
C CYS A 122 11.21 -17.51 4.00
N HIS A 123 10.62 -16.38 4.40
CA HIS A 123 9.96 -16.25 5.70
C HIS A 123 8.59 -15.57 5.53
N TYR A 124 7.63 -15.99 6.33
CA TYR A 124 6.32 -15.35 6.39
C TYR A 124 6.22 -14.46 7.62
N ILE A 125 6.05 -13.16 7.39
CA ILE A 125 5.74 -12.18 8.44
C ILE A 125 4.59 -11.32 7.92
N PRO A 126 3.37 -11.46 8.48
CA PRO A 126 2.22 -10.69 8.02
C PRO A 126 2.40 -9.19 8.31
N LEU A 127 1.66 -8.38 7.59
CA LEU A 127 1.53 -6.96 7.92
C LEU A 127 0.87 -6.81 9.30
N GLY A 128 1.40 -5.90 10.09
CA GLY A 128 0.77 -5.48 11.32
C GLY A 128 -0.48 -4.65 11.06
N PHE A 129 -1.32 -4.57 12.06
CA PHE A 129 -2.46 -3.66 12.10
C PHE A 129 -2.15 -2.52 13.07
N ASP A 130 -2.43 -1.29 12.65
CA ASP A 130 -2.28 -0.12 13.52
C ASP A 130 -3.48 -0.07 14.48
N THR A 131 -3.19 -0.18 15.77
CA THR A 131 -4.22 -0.13 16.83
C THR A 131 -4.85 1.27 16.98
N ASP A 132 -4.26 2.28 16.35
CA ASP A 132 -4.83 3.63 16.30
C ASP A 132 -6.04 3.74 15.34
N PHE A 133 -6.32 2.69 14.56
CA PHE A 133 -7.58 2.57 13.84
C PHE A 133 -8.66 2.07 14.80
N PHE A 134 -9.45 3.01 15.29
CA PHE A 134 -10.52 2.71 16.23
C PHE A 134 -11.80 2.28 15.52
N GLU A 135 -12.48 1.31 16.12
CA GLU A 135 -13.89 1.14 15.87
C GLU A 135 -14.61 2.39 16.32
N THR A 136 -15.32 3.04 15.41
CA THR A 136 -16.23 4.10 15.77
C THR A 136 -17.62 3.53 15.96
N GLU A 137 -18.21 3.76 17.11
CA GLU A 137 -19.62 3.44 17.38
C GLU A 137 -20.57 4.37 16.60
N LYS A 138 -20.03 5.42 15.96
CA LYS A 138 -20.83 6.37 15.19
C LYS A 138 -21.33 5.73 13.89
N LYS A 139 -22.61 5.44 13.84
CA LYS A 139 -23.32 5.09 12.60
C LYS A 139 -23.76 6.37 11.91
N TYR A 140 -23.16 6.69 10.77
CA TYR A 140 -23.45 7.91 10.03
C TYR A 140 -24.81 7.85 9.29
N LEU A 141 -25.29 6.67 8.94
CA LEU A 141 -26.52 6.44 8.21
C LEU A 141 -27.31 5.37 8.95
N LYS A 142 -27.99 5.76 10.05
CA LYS A 142 -28.69 4.82 10.94
C LYS A 142 -29.86 4.10 10.28
N ASP A 143 -30.49 4.79 9.32
CA ASP A 143 -31.73 4.33 8.68
C ASP A 143 -31.48 3.72 7.30
N LYS A 144 -30.23 3.49 6.93
CA LYS A 144 -29.86 2.94 5.62
C LYS A 144 -28.83 1.83 5.73
N ILE A 145 -28.87 0.92 4.76
CA ILE A 145 -27.78 -0.04 4.54
C ILE A 145 -26.71 0.68 3.74
N HIS A 146 -25.55 0.88 4.36
CA HIS A 146 -24.43 1.63 3.79
C HIS A 146 -23.34 0.70 3.26
N PHE A 147 -23.06 0.81 1.97
CA PHE A 147 -21.96 0.12 1.31
C PHE A 147 -20.78 1.08 1.10
N GLY A 148 -19.57 0.61 1.42
CA GLY A 148 -18.32 1.31 1.14
C GLY A 148 -17.56 0.62 0.02
N LEU A 149 -17.17 1.36 -1.02
CA LEU A 149 -16.26 0.88 -2.08
C LEU A 149 -14.98 1.69 -2.04
N MET A 150 -13.87 1.04 -1.68
CA MET A 150 -12.57 1.70 -1.50
C MET A 150 -11.50 1.08 -2.39
N GLY A 151 -10.60 1.92 -2.88
CA GLY A 151 -9.43 1.49 -3.65
C GLY A 151 -9.27 2.23 -4.97
N LYS A 152 -8.19 1.96 -5.69
CA LYS A 152 -7.98 2.57 -7.01
C LYS A 152 -9.00 2.05 -8.03
N MET A 153 -9.47 2.93 -8.90
CA MET A 153 -10.28 2.56 -10.06
C MET A 153 -9.41 1.82 -11.07
N GLU A 154 -9.38 0.50 -10.96
CA GLU A 154 -8.57 -0.41 -11.77
C GLU A 154 -9.43 -1.55 -12.32
N LYS A 155 -9.11 -2.00 -13.56
CA LYS A 155 -9.84 -3.09 -14.22
C LYS A 155 -9.84 -4.38 -13.39
N ARG A 156 -8.70 -4.77 -12.80
CA ARG A 156 -8.54 -5.98 -11.99
C ARG A 156 -9.40 -5.98 -10.70
N LYS A 157 -9.75 -4.79 -10.19
CA LYS A 157 -10.61 -4.64 -9.01
C LYS A 157 -12.10 -4.58 -9.37
N HIS A 158 -12.43 -4.65 -10.63
CA HIS A 158 -13.79 -4.59 -11.14
C HIS A 158 -14.61 -3.38 -10.66
N THR A 159 -13.95 -2.29 -10.27
CA THR A 159 -14.55 -1.12 -9.62
C THR A 159 -15.78 -0.59 -10.39
N LEU A 160 -15.63 -0.36 -11.70
CA LEU A 160 -16.74 0.14 -12.54
C LEU A 160 -17.88 -0.88 -12.66
N LYS A 161 -17.55 -2.17 -12.76
CA LYS A 161 -18.54 -3.24 -12.80
C LYS A 161 -19.34 -3.33 -11.50
N ILE A 162 -18.68 -3.18 -10.37
CA ILE A 162 -19.34 -3.17 -9.05
C ILE A 162 -20.30 -1.99 -8.94
N ILE A 163 -19.87 -0.79 -9.35
CA ILE A 163 -20.71 0.41 -9.33
C ILE A 163 -21.93 0.25 -10.22
N ASN A 164 -21.76 -0.26 -11.45
CA ASN A 164 -22.85 -0.51 -12.39
C ASN A 164 -23.87 -1.50 -11.80
N LEU A 165 -23.43 -2.67 -11.37
CA LEU A 165 -24.30 -3.70 -10.78
C LEU A 165 -25.01 -3.21 -9.51
N TRP A 166 -24.33 -2.40 -8.69
CA TRP A 166 -24.94 -1.81 -7.51
C TRP A 166 -26.02 -0.80 -7.91
N ALA A 167 -25.75 0.05 -8.91
CA ALA A 167 -26.70 1.02 -9.42
C ALA A 167 -27.94 0.34 -10.06
N GLU A 168 -27.73 -0.74 -10.81
CA GLU A 168 -28.83 -1.52 -11.38
C GLU A 168 -29.75 -2.13 -10.30
N LYS A 169 -29.16 -2.60 -9.20
CA LYS A 169 -29.91 -3.30 -8.15
C LYS A 169 -30.53 -2.36 -7.11
N PHE A 170 -29.82 -1.31 -6.73
CA PHE A 170 -30.16 -0.46 -5.59
C PHE A 170 -30.25 1.03 -5.94
N GLY A 171 -30.04 1.39 -7.20
CA GLY A 171 -30.09 2.79 -7.64
C GLY A 171 -31.44 3.44 -7.31
N ASP A 172 -31.34 4.66 -6.76
CA ASP A 172 -32.52 5.47 -6.30
C ASP A 172 -33.36 4.84 -5.17
N ASN A 173 -33.01 3.68 -4.66
CA ASN A 173 -33.67 3.11 -3.48
C ASN A 173 -33.20 3.84 -2.22
N PRO A 174 -34.09 4.50 -1.46
CA PRO A 174 -33.73 5.32 -0.30
C PRO A 174 -33.13 4.51 0.87
N ASP A 175 -33.36 3.21 0.93
CA ASP A 175 -32.88 2.33 2.01
C ASP A 175 -31.41 1.98 1.89
N TYR A 176 -30.81 2.27 0.74
CA TYR A 176 -29.41 1.91 0.45
C TYR A 176 -28.59 3.14 0.10
N GLN A 177 -27.31 3.10 0.47
CA GLN A 177 -26.31 4.12 0.13
C GLN A 177 -25.02 3.47 -0.29
N LEU A 178 -24.43 3.92 -1.39
CA LEU A 178 -23.06 3.57 -1.78
C LEU A 178 -22.15 4.79 -1.64
N THR A 179 -21.04 4.63 -0.91
CA THR A 179 -19.99 5.64 -0.85
C THR A 179 -18.70 5.08 -1.47
N CYS A 180 -18.16 5.79 -2.47
CA CYS A 180 -17.02 5.38 -3.25
C CYS A 180 -15.81 6.28 -2.97
N LEU A 181 -14.67 5.67 -2.56
CA LEU A 181 -13.34 6.26 -2.50
C LEU A 181 -12.45 5.53 -3.51
N ILE A 182 -12.54 5.88 -4.77
CA ILE A 182 -12.00 5.10 -5.91
C ILE A 182 -11.04 5.89 -6.79
N SER A 183 -10.42 6.95 -6.27
CA SER A 183 -9.48 7.75 -7.05
C SER A 183 -8.31 6.91 -7.58
N ASN A 184 -7.87 7.22 -8.80
CA ASN A 184 -6.67 6.64 -9.38
C ASN A 184 -5.70 7.76 -9.80
N PRO A 185 -4.55 7.92 -9.12
CA PRO A 185 -3.60 9.00 -9.40
C PRO A 185 -2.90 8.86 -10.77
N PHE A 186 -3.02 7.70 -11.43
CA PHE A 186 -2.44 7.42 -12.75
C PHE A 186 -3.42 7.70 -13.90
N LEU A 187 -4.66 8.09 -13.60
CA LEU A 187 -5.66 8.45 -14.58
C LEU A 187 -6.00 9.93 -14.48
N GLU A 188 -6.15 10.58 -15.61
CA GLU A 188 -6.68 11.95 -15.69
C GLU A 188 -8.10 12.00 -15.13
N LYS A 189 -8.42 13.08 -14.41
CA LYS A 189 -9.73 13.25 -13.75
C LYS A 189 -10.89 13.19 -14.75
N ASP A 190 -10.73 13.80 -15.91
CA ASP A 190 -11.77 13.82 -16.95
C ASP A 190 -12.02 12.42 -17.51
N LYS A 191 -10.98 11.65 -17.76
CA LYS A 191 -11.10 10.25 -18.20
C LYS A 191 -11.78 9.40 -17.15
N MET A 192 -11.40 9.57 -15.87
CA MET A 192 -12.04 8.86 -14.76
C MET A 192 -13.53 9.19 -14.66
N SER A 193 -13.89 10.47 -14.79
CA SER A 193 -15.28 10.96 -14.79
C SER A 193 -16.09 10.38 -15.95
N GLN A 194 -15.53 10.33 -17.15
CA GLN A 194 -16.17 9.74 -18.33
C GLN A 194 -16.44 8.25 -18.15
N GLU A 195 -15.47 7.48 -17.65
CA GLU A 195 -15.64 6.05 -17.39
C GLU A 195 -16.70 5.77 -16.33
N LEU A 196 -16.75 6.59 -15.27
CA LEU A 196 -17.80 6.51 -14.24
C LEU A 196 -19.17 6.84 -14.83
N SER A 197 -19.28 7.90 -15.62
CA SER A 197 -20.52 8.28 -16.28
C SER A 197 -21.06 7.15 -17.20
N LYS A 198 -20.18 6.51 -17.97
CA LYS A 198 -20.53 5.35 -18.79
C LYS A 198 -21.00 4.18 -17.92
N ALA A 199 -20.31 3.86 -16.85
CA ALA A 199 -20.67 2.78 -15.93
C ALA A 199 -22.04 2.99 -15.28
N LEU A 200 -22.45 4.25 -15.10
CA LEU A 200 -23.76 4.64 -14.59
C LEU A 200 -24.81 4.88 -15.69
N ASN A 201 -24.53 4.52 -16.94
CA ASN A 201 -25.41 4.78 -18.10
C ASN A 201 -25.83 6.25 -18.21
N HIS A 202 -24.91 7.17 -17.90
CA HIS A 202 -25.13 8.62 -17.87
C HIS A 202 -26.22 9.11 -16.91
N LYS A 203 -26.60 8.28 -15.94
CA LYS A 203 -27.57 8.64 -14.88
C LYS A 203 -26.86 9.14 -13.64
N ILE A 204 -27.55 10.00 -12.90
CA ILE A 204 -27.13 10.48 -11.58
C ILE A 204 -28.04 9.82 -10.56
N TYR A 205 -27.47 9.10 -9.61
CA TYR A 205 -28.18 8.43 -8.53
C TYR A 205 -28.01 9.20 -7.23
N LYS A 206 -29.10 9.50 -6.52
CA LYS A 206 -29.07 10.25 -5.26
C LYS A 206 -28.39 9.51 -4.11
N ASN A 207 -28.33 8.19 -4.22
CA ASN A 207 -27.79 7.30 -3.21
C ASN A 207 -26.39 6.72 -3.57
N ILE A 208 -25.72 7.31 -4.56
CA ILE A 208 -24.30 7.02 -4.84
C ILE A 208 -23.48 8.29 -4.59
N ASN A 209 -22.50 8.20 -3.68
CA ASN A 209 -21.65 9.30 -3.32
C ASN A 209 -20.19 9.01 -3.69
N PHE A 210 -19.51 9.93 -4.37
CA PHE A 210 -18.11 9.86 -4.70
C PHE A 210 -17.31 10.84 -3.85
N LEU A 211 -16.46 10.32 -3.00
CA LEU A 211 -15.59 11.14 -2.17
C LEU A 211 -14.26 11.42 -2.88
N PRO A 212 -13.66 12.61 -2.67
CA PRO A 212 -12.33 12.90 -3.16
C PRO A 212 -11.28 12.01 -2.47
N PHE A 213 -10.05 12.10 -2.94
CA PHE A 213 -8.92 11.49 -2.22
C PHE A 213 -8.83 12.10 -0.82
N LEU A 214 -8.87 11.25 0.20
CA LEU A 214 -8.71 11.64 1.59
C LEU A 214 -7.30 11.26 2.04
N ASN A 215 -6.63 12.20 2.72
CA ASN A 215 -5.37 11.93 3.38
C ASN A 215 -5.58 10.97 4.57
N LYS A 216 -4.51 10.35 5.00
CA LYS A 216 -4.51 9.48 6.18
C LYS A 216 -4.23 10.32 7.41
N ASN A 217 -5.12 10.25 8.35
CA ASN A 217 -4.93 10.86 9.66
C ASN A 217 -4.12 9.96 10.58
#